data_60f149e6e6c8c3f69916cfda02607351
#
_entry.id   60f149e6e6c8c3f69916cfda02607351
#
_cell.length_a   1.000
_cell.length_b   1.000
_cell.length_c   1.000
_cell.angle_alpha   90.00
_cell.angle_beta   90.00
_cell.angle_gamma   90.00
#
_symmetry.space_group_name_H-M   'P 1'
#
loop_
_entity.id
_entity.type
_entity.pdbx_description
1 polymer ?
#
loop_
_entity_poly.entity_id
_entity_poly.type
_entity_poly.pdbx_seq_one_letter_code
_entity_poly.pdbx_strand_id
1 'polypeptide(L)'
;MKASIALQVLPLSQGIDRIALIDQVIAYLQAQGVSMVVTPFETVLEGNFEELMRILKEALEVAGQGADNVFANVKINIGEILSIDEKLEKYNETAY
;
A
#
# COMPACT_ATOMS: atom_id res chain seq x y z
N MET A 1 -5.57 -10.48 13.85
CA MET A 1 -6.71 -9.70 13.34
C MET A 1 -6.51 -9.41 11.87
N LYS A 2 -7.51 -9.66 11.07
CA LYS A 2 -7.47 -9.41 9.63
C LYS A 2 -7.59 -7.91 9.35
N ALA A 3 -6.85 -7.44 8.35
CA ALA A 3 -6.85 -6.03 7.99
C ALA A 3 -6.65 -5.83 6.49
N SER A 4 -7.07 -4.67 6.02
CA SER A 4 -6.76 -4.15 4.70
C SER A 4 -6.27 -2.73 4.86
N ILE A 5 -5.20 -2.37 4.18
CA ILE A 5 -4.70 -1.00 4.16
C ILE A 5 -4.56 -0.52 2.73
N ALA A 6 -4.79 0.77 2.53
CA ALA A 6 -4.52 1.43 1.26
C ALA A 6 -3.47 2.52 1.51
N LEU A 7 -2.37 2.45 0.79
CA LEU A 7 -1.21 3.32 0.98
C LEU A 7 -0.94 4.15 -0.25
N GLN A 8 -0.92 5.47 -0.08
CA GLN A 8 -0.43 6.41 -1.06
C GLN A 8 0.78 7.13 -0.48
N VAL A 9 1.92 7.04 -1.15
CA VAL A 9 3.17 7.67 -0.71
C VAL A 9 3.47 8.85 -1.62
N LEU A 10 3.72 10.01 -1.01
CA LEU A 10 3.99 11.26 -1.71
C LEU A 10 5.34 11.81 -1.24
N PRO A 11 6.44 11.48 -1.94
CA PRO A 11 7.73 12.11 -1.66
C PRO A 11 7.67 13.58 -2.07
N LEU A 12 7.98 14.48 -1.15
CA LEU A 12 7.83 15.92 -1.36
C LEU A 12 9.16 16.65 -1.57
N SER A 13 10.28 15.95 -1.48
CA SER A 13 11.60 16.57 -1.66
C SER A 13 11.81 17.03 -3.10
N GLN A 14 12.52 18.13 -3.26
CA GLN A 14 12.89 18.63 -4.58
C GLN A 14 14.08 17.86 -5.14
N GLY A 15 14.18 17.81 -6.48
CA GLY A 15 15.32 17.23 -7.16
C GLY A 15 15.41 15.72 -7.11
N ILE A 16 14.33 15.03 -6.72
CA ILE A 16 14.28 13.57 -6.71
C ILE A 16 13.45 13.04 -7.86
N ASP A 17 13.75 11.81 -8.28
CA ASP A 17 12.92 11.06 -9.21
C ASP A 17 11.81 10.37 -8.43
N ARG A 18 10.64 10.98 -8.39
CA ARG A 18 9.49 10.48 -7.62
C ARG A 18 9.02 9.12 -8.12
N ILE A 19 9.04 8.92 -9.42
CA ILE A 19 8.59 7.65 -10.02
C ILE A 19 9.52 6.53 -9.60
N ALA A 20 10.83 6.74 -9.70
CA ALA A 20 11.82 5.75 -9.29
C ALA A 20 11.69 5.41 -7.80
N LEU A 21 11.45 6.41 -6.96
CA LEU A 21 11.29 6.19 -5.52
C LEU A 21 10.02 5.41 -5.20
N ILE A 22 8.91 5.75 -5.85
CA ILE A 22 7.65 5.03 -5.70
C ILE A 22 7.81 3.58 -6.18
N ASP A 23 8.53 3.36 -7.27
CA ASP A 23 8.81 2.01 -7.76
C ASP A 23 9.60 1.19 -6.74
N GLN A 24 10.54 1.81 -6.02
CA GLN A 24 11.27 1.14 -4.94
C GLN A 24 10.36 0.74 -3.79
N VAL A 25 9.42 1.61 -3.42
CA VAL A 25 8.43 1.31 -2.37
C VAL A 25 7.54 0.14 -2.82
N ILE A 26 7.06 0.17 -4.05
CA ILE A 26 6.22 -0.91 -4.58
C ILE A 26 7.00 -2.23 -4.62
N ALA A 27 8.25 -2.21 -5.07
CA ALA A 27 9.09 -3.40 -5.09
C ALA A 27 9.28 -3.98 -3.68
N TYR A 28 9.49 -3.11 -2.69
CA TYR A 28 9.57 -3.55 -1.30
C TYR A 28 8.27 -4.23 -0.86
N LEU A 29 7.12 -3.63 -1.17
CA LEU A 29 5.82 -4.19 -0.80
C LEU A 29 5.59 -5.55 -1.47
N GLN A 30 5.93 -5.67 -2.75
CA GLN A 30 5.80 -6.94 -3.49
C GLN A 30 6.64 -8.06 -2.86
N ALA A 31 7.82 -7.72 -2.34
CA ALA A 31 8.71 -8.68 -1.72
C ALA A 31 8.18 -9.24 -0.39
N GLN A 32 7.16 -8.62 0.20
CA GLN A 32 6.61 -9.07 1.47
C GLN A 32 5.68 -10.28 1.36
N GLY A 33 5.21 -10.60 0.15
CA GLY A 33 4.41 -11.81 -0.06
C GLY A 33 2.98 -11.74 0.46
N VAL A 34 2.46 -10.55 0.77
CA VAL A 34 1.05 -10.37 1.16
C VAL A 34 0.19 -10.08 -0.07
N SER A 35 -1.12 -10.31 0.05
CA SER A 35 -2.06 -9.96 -1.01
C SER A 35 -2.01 -8.47 -1.29
N MET A 36 -1.88 -8.11 -2.57
CA MET A 36 -1.61 -6.73 -2.96
C MET A 36 -2.22 -6.39 -4.31
N VAL A 37 -2.76 -5.18 -4.42
CA VAL A 37 -3.23 -4.62 -5.68
C VAL A 37 -2.67 -3.21 -5.83
N VAL A 38 -2.00 -2.94 -6.94
CA VAL A 38 -1.52 -1.60 -7.27
C VAL A 38 -2.55 -0.94 -8.17
N THR A 39 -3.04 0.23 -7.74
CA THR A 39 -3.97 1.04 -8.52
C THR A 39 -3.32 2.36 -8.93
N PRO A 40 -3.93 3.13 -9.84
CA PRO A 40 -3.39 4.45 -10.18
C PRO A 40 -3.31 5.44 -9.01
N PHE A 41 -4.08 5.22 -7.95
CA PHE A 41 -4.16 6.16 -6.82
C PHE A 41 -3.45 5.66 -5.58
N GLU A 42 -3.49 4.36 -5.32
CA GLU A 42 -2.97 3.80 -4.08
C GLU A 42 -2.69 2.31 -4.21
N THR A 43 -1.85 1.79 -3.35
CA THR A 43 -1.57 0.37 -3.26
C THR A 43 -2.35 -0.23 -2.10
N VAL A 44 -3.10 -1.29 -2.37
CA VAL A 44 -3.94 -1.96 -1.36
C VAL A 44 -3.25 -3.25 -0.95
N LEU A 45 -3.13 -3.44 0.37
CA LEU A 45 -2.55 -4.64 0.98
C LEU A 45 -3.56 -5.27 1.91
N GLU A 46 -3.55 -6.61 1.97
CA GLU A 46 -4.42 -7.37 2.84
C GLU A 46 -3.60 -8.42 3.59
N GLY A 47 -3.88 -8.57 4.88
CA GLY A 47 -3.21 -9.57 5.69
C GLY A 47 -3.49 -9.39 7.18
N ASN A 48 -2.55 -9.85 8.01
CA ASN A 48 -2.62 -9.68 9.45
C ASN A 48 -2.28 -8.24 9.83
N PHE A 49 -3.05 -7.66 10.73
CA PHE A 49 -2.91 -6.26 11.12
C PHE A 49 -1.50 -5.92 11.61
N GLU A 50 -0.97 -6.72 12.52
CA GLU A 50 0.38 -6.48 13.06
C GLU A 50 1.44 -6.51 11.96
N GLU A 51 1.34 -7.46 11.06
CA GLU A 51 2.26 -7.58 9.94
C GLU A 51 2.13 -6.40 8.98
N LEU A 52 0.90 -5.99 8.66
CA LEU A 52 0.68 -4.85 7.77
C LEU A 52 1.22 -3.55 8.36
N MET A 53 1.12 -3.37 9.68
CA MET A 53 1.69 -2.17 10.33
C MET A 53 3.21 -2.18 10.26
N ARG A 54 3.85 -3.34 10.41
CA ARG A 54 5.29 -3.46 10.21
C ARG A 54 5.69 -3.13 8.79
N ILE A 55 4.97 -3.70 7.82
CA ILE A 55 5.22 -3.45 6.39
C ILE A 55 5.03 -1.98 6.05
N LEU A 56 3.97 -1.35 6.55
CA LEU A 56 3.72 0.08 6.36
C LEU A 56 4.88 0.93 6.86
N LYS A 57 5.32 0.68 8.09
CA LYS A 57 6.45 1.40 8.67
C LYS A 57 7.70 1.28 7.80
N GLU A 58 8.05 0.05 7.41
CA GLU A 58 9.24 -0.21 6.60
C GLU A 58 9.13 0.41 5.20
N ALA A 59 7.93 0.39 4.60
CA ALA A 59 7.71 1.03 3.30
C ALA A 59 7.97 2.54 3.36
N LEU A 60 7.52 3.20 4.43
CA LEU A 60 7.78 4.62 4.63
C LEU A 60 9.26 4.89 4.90
N GLU A 61 9.95 3.99 5.58
CA GLU A 61 11.39 4.10 5.77
C GLU A 61 12.15 3.97 4.44
N VAL A 62 11.70 3.08 3.54
CA VAL A 62 12.28 2.96 2.19
C VAL A 62 12.11 4.30 1.44
N ALA A 63 10.93 4.89 1.48
CA ALA A 63 10.69 6.20 0.88
C ALA A 63 11.59 7.27 1.51
N GLY A 64 11.77 7.23 2.83
CA GLY A 64 12.60 8.18 3.57
C GLY A 64 14.09 8.08 3.27
N GLN A 65 14.56 7.00 2.69
CA GLN A 65 15.96 6.88 2.28
C GLN A 65 16.27 7.72 1.04
N GLY A 66 15.27 7.97 0.20
CA GLY A 66 15.43 8.72 -1.04
C GLY A 66 14.84 10.13 -1.00
N ALA A 67 14.18 10.50 0.09
CA ALA A 67 13.52 11.80 0.24
C ALA A 67 13.58 12.24 1.69
N ASP A 68 13.87 13.51 1.91
CA ASP A 68 13.93 14.08 3.26
C ASP A 68 12.56 14.48 3.81
N ASN A 69 11.52 14.42 2.99
CA ASN A 69 10.15 14.70 3.38
C ASN A 69 9.21 13.75 2.64
N VAL A 70 8.51 12.92 3.38
CA VAL A 70 7.57 11.94 2.82
C VAL A 70 6.21 12.17 3.47
N PHE A 71 5.21 12.43 2.65
CA PHE A 71 3.81 12.49 3.07
C PHE A 71 3.12 11.20 2.64
N ALA A 72 2.26 10.66 3.48
CA ALA A 72 1.52 9.46 3.13
C ALA A 72 0.07 9.57 3.56
N ASN A 73 -0.81 9.07 2.70
CA ASN A 73 -2.22 8.83 3.05
C ASN A 73 -2.42 7.35 3.24
N VAL A 74 -3.01 6.97 4.37
CA VAL A 74 -3.24 5.56 4.70
C VAL A 74 -4.68 5.39 5.15
N LYS A 75 -5.37 4.44 4.53
CA LYS A 75 -6.70 4.00 4.96
C LYS A 75 -6.56 2.62 5.56
N ILE A 76 -7.22 2.38 6.68
CA ILE A 76 -7.12 1.11 7.40
C ILE A 76 -8.53 0.59 7.69
N ASN A 77 -8.76 -0.68 7.36
CA ASN A 77 -9.98 -1.39 7.71
C ASN A 77 -9.58 -2.68 8.41
N ILE A 78 -10.05 -2.90 9.63
CA ILE A 78 -9.68 -4.06 10.43
C ILE A 78 -10.92 -4.81 10.91
N GLY A 79 -10.77 -6.10 11.13
CA GLY A 79 -11.82 -6.96 11.66
C GLY A 79 -12.39 -7.90 10.61
N GLU A 80 -13.69 -8.15 10.65
CA GLU A 80 -14.38 -8.98 9.68
C GLU A 80 -14.65 -8.17 8.40
N ILE A 81 -13.77 -8.33 7.42
CA ILE A 81 -13.83 -7.60 6.17
C ILE A 81 -13.79 -8.58 5.00
N LEU A 82 -14.32 -8.14 3.86
CA LEU A 82 -14.15 -8.91 2.63
C LEU A 82 -12.70 -8.81 2.15
N SER A 83 -12.18 -9.91 1.61
CA SER A 83 -10.86 -9.92 0.98
C SER A 83 -10.86 -9.06 -0.29
N ILE A 84 -9.67 -8.75 -0.78
CA ILE A 84 -9.51 -8.05 -2.07
C ILE A 84 -10.21 -8.84 -3.17
N ASP A 85 -9.99 -10.14 -3.23
CA ASP A 85 -10.58 -10.99 -4.26
C ASP A 85 -12.11 -11.04 -4.15
N GLU A 86 -12.65 -11.15 -2.93
CA GLU A 86 -14.09 -11.13 -2.72
C GLU A 86 -14.72 -9.81 -3.16
N LYS A 87 -14.08 -8.70 -2.87
CA LYS A 87 -14.56 -7.38 -3.29
C LYS A 87 -14.52 -7.22 -4.79
N LEU A 88 -13.43 -7.62 -5.42
CA LEU A 88 -13.30 -7.53 -6.88
C LEU A 88 -14.32 -8.43 -7.58
N GLU A 89 -14.52 -9.65 -7.12
CA GLU A 89 -15.51 -10.56 -7.66
C GLU A 89 -16.92 -10.00 -7.54
N LYS A 90 -17.28 -9.51 -6.34
CA LYS A 90 -18.61 -8.96 -6.07
C LYS A 90 -18.96 -7.78 -6.97
N TYR A 91 -18.05 -6.82 -7.09
CA TYR A 91 -18.35 -5.58 -7.80
C TYR A 91 -18.11 -5.69 -9.31
N ASN A 92 -17.23 -6.54 -9.75
CA ASN A 92 -17.05 -6.79 -11.18
C ASN A 92 -18.24 -7.53 -11.79
N GLU A 93 -18.87 -8.42 -11.06
CA GLU A 93 -20.07 -9.13 -11.53
C GLU A 93 -21.28 -8.18 -11.67
N THR A 94 -21.35 -7.16 -10.84
CA THR A 94 -22.48 -6.22 -10.83
C THR A 94 -22.29 -5.01 -11.75
N ALA A 95 -21.10 -4.79 -12.26
CA ALA A 95 -20.80 -3.61 -13.06
C ALA A 95 -21.34 -3.70 -14.49
N TYR A 96 -21.63 -4.86 -14.93
CA TYR A 96 -21.98 -5.14 -16.34
C TYR A 96 -23.06 -6.20 -16.50
#